data_e99815d079a771e942d7504eae99b4f2
#
_entry.id   e99815d079a771e942d7504eae99b4f2
#
_cell.length_a   1.000
_cell.length_b   1.000
_cell.length_c   1.000
_cell.angle_alpha   90.00
_cell.angle_beta   90.00
_cell.angle_gamma   90.00
#
_symmetry.space_group_name_H-M   'P 1'
#
loop_
_entity.id
_entity.type
_entity.pdbx_description
1 polymer ?
#
loop_
_entity_poly.entity_id
_entity_poly.type
_entity_poly.pdbx_seq_one_letter_code
_entity_poly.pdbx_strand_id
1 'polypeptide(L)'
;PLDVAQEGMALNGPVGEVNSYGDVYGRVYQDVNLNGRFDPGVDQPQANVKVRVDGNRYVVSGPDGNFRIDSVQRGEHAVFLDLLSVRADLTLLDGAQQTVTLVSARDSVVDFRLVRTGRLSGMVWLDLNENGSFDEGEQPLSDVRVVTGSGRDTLTDANGSFLIGDLPPGEHVILVDEKTLPDQTRSVRGSLSIRVLAGSEAGDVVFPVTAVPPEVKRFPGK
;
A
#
# COMPACT_ATOMS: atom_id res chain seq x y z
N PRO A 1 36.22 -77.08 -13.50
CA PRO A 1 35.67 -75.82 -13.85
C PRO A 1 35.25 -75.08 -12.59
N LEU A 2 35.99 -74.03 -12.37
CA LEU A 2 35.79 -73.20 -11.21
C LEU A 2 34.69 -72.16 -11.53
N ASP A 3 33.64 -72.18 -10.71
CA ASP A 3 32.55 -71.23 -10.77
C ASP A 3 32.97 -70.00 -9.93
N VAL A 4 33.15 -68.86 -10.56
CA VAL A 4 33.49 -67.63 -9.91
C VAL A 4 32.18 -66.82 -9.82
N ALA A 5 31.54 -66.92 -8.67
CA ALA A 5 30.44 -66.04 -8.32
C ALA A 5 30.99 -64.61 -8.13
N GLN A 6 30.65 -63.70 -9.04
CA GLN A 6 30.84 -62.28 -8.85
C GLN A 6 29.77 -61.77 -7.87
N GLU A 7 30.16 -61.60 -6.62
CA GLU A 7 29.36 -60.80 -5.66
C GLU A 7 29.42 -59.33 -6.10
N GLY A 8 28.29 -58.87 -6.64
CA GLY A 8 28.03 -57.45 -6.88
C GLY A 8 27.91 -56.73 -5.56
N MET A 9 28.94 -56.01 -5.17
CA MET A 9 28.95 -55.12 -4.03
C MET A 9 28.09 -53.92 -4.36
N ALA A 10 26.82 -53.95 -3.88
CA ALA A 10 25.94 -52.79 -3.92
C ALA A 10 26.50 -51.72 -2.97
N LEU A 11 27.09 -50.68 -3.51
CA LEU A 11 27.48 -49.48 -2.79
C LEU A 11 26.21 -48.70 -2.41
N ASN A 12 25.47 -49.18 -1.41
CA ASN A 12 24.50 -48.39 -0.67
C ASN A 12 25.22 -47.55 0.39
N GLY A 13 26.03 -46.60 -0.04
CA GLY A 13 26.43 -45.49 0.81
C GLY A 13 25.19 -44.60 1.08
N PRO A 14 25.05 -44.05 2.28
CA PRO A 14 23.97 -43.08 2.52
C PRO A 14 24.12 -41.97 1.46
N VAL A 15 23.06 -41.77 0.67
CA VAL A 15 22.92 -40.58 -0.18
C VAL A 15 23.03 -39.42 0.78
N GLY A 16 24.13 -38.66 0.71
CA GLY A 16 24.40 -37.56 1.61
C GLY A 16 23.14 -36.69 1.70
N GLU A 17 22.71 -36.38 2.92
CA GLU A 17 21.57 -35.49 3.16
C GLU A 17 21.83 -34.24 2.34
N VAL A 18 21.05 -34.06 1.28
CA VAL A 18 21.05 -32.84 0.51
C VAL A 18 20.67 -31.76 1.49
N ASN A 19 21.55 -30.78 1.69
CA ASN A 19 21.33 -29.69 2.62
C ASN A 19 19.93 -29.10 2.40
N SER A 20 19.02 -29.38 3.33
CA SER A 20 17.58 -29.11 3.20
C SER A 20 17.22 -27.68 3.61
N TYR A 21 18.21 -26.85 3.89
CA TYR A 21 18.07 -25.49 4.40
C TYR A 21 18.84 -24.51 3.52
N GLY A 22 18.36 -23.28 3.49
CA GLY A 22 19.02 -22.11 2.90
C GLY A 22 18.72 -20.89 3.75
N ASP A 23 19.27 -19.75 3.40
CA ASP A 23 19.03 -18.50 4.09
C ASP A 23 18.16 -17.57 3.24
N VAL A 24 17.34 -16.78 3.91
CA VAL A 24 16.60 -15.67 3.30
C VAL A 24 17.24 -14.39 3.79
N TYR A 25 17.74 -13.57 2.87
CA TYR A 25 18.31 -12.28 3.19
C TYR A 25 17.80 -11.21 2.25
N GLY A 26 18.01 -9.96 2.61
CA GLY A 26 17.60 -8.83 1.81
C GLY A 26 17.76 -7.53 2.54
N ARG A 27 17.12 -6.52 2.04
CA ARG A 27 17.19 -5.17 2.57
C ARG A 27 15.82 -4.56 2.71
N VAL A 28 15.64 -3.76 3.78
CA VAL A 28 14.53 -2.84 3.94
C VAL A 28 15.06 -1.45 3.70
N TYR A 29 14.49 -0.72 2.73
CA TYR A 29 14.96 0.62 2.38
C TYR A 29 13.83 1.52 1.91
N GLN A 30 14.01 2.82 2.07
CA GLN A 30 13.18 3.84 1.43
C GLN A 30 13.74 4.12 0.05
N ASP A 31 12.96 3.85 -0.97
CA ASP A 31 13.23 4.19 -2.37
C ASP A 31 12.86 5.66 -2.59
N VAL A 32 13.86 6.52 -2.58
CA VAL A 32 13.67 7.98 -2.65
C VAL A 32 13.39 8.45 -4.07
N ASN A 33 14.01 7.81 -5.06
CA ASN A 33 13.87 8.16 -6.47
C ASN A 33 12.79 7.33 -7.21
N LEU A 34 12.13 6.38 -6.52
CA LEU A 34 11.03 5.55 -7.01
C LEU A 34 11.41 4.70 -8.23
N ASN A 35 12.66 4.24 -8.33
CA ASN A 35 13.14 3.44 -9.46
C ASN A 35 13.04 1.92 -9.24
N GLY A 36 12.66 1.49 -8.03
CA GLY A 36 12.39 0.09 -7.70
C GLY A 36 13.61 -0.74 -7.33
N ARG A 37 14.77 -0.12 -7.12
CA ARG A 37 16.00 -0.78 -6.68
C ARG A 37 16.72 0.08 -5.66
N PHE A 38 17.60 -0.55 -4.88
CA PHE A 38 18.41 0.18 -3.91
C PHE A 38 19.59 0.88 -4.58
N ASP A 39 19.66 2.20 -4.47
CA ASP A 39 20.75 3.04 -4.96
C ASP A 39 21.55 3.62 -3.77
N PRO A 40 22.79 3.16 -3.54
CA PRO A 40 23.61 3.67 -2.45
C PRO A 40 23.85 5.18 -2.56
N GLY A 41 23.65 5.91 -1.46
CA GLY A 41 23.81 7.36 -1.40
C GLY A 41 22.59 8.17 -1.85
N VAL A 42 21.57 7.52 -2.43
CA VAL A 42 20.27 8.10 -2.80
C VAL A 42 19.19 7.57 -1.85
N ASP A 43 19.07 6.26 -1.78
CA ASP A 43 18.08 5.59 -0.96
C ASP A 43 18.49 5.47 0.50
N GLN A 44 17.50 5.39 1.37
CA GLN A 44 17.71 5.37 2.81
C GLN A 44 17.46 3.98 3.39
N PRO A 45 18.49 3.28 3.90
CA PRO A 45 18.29 2.05 4.63
C PRO A 45 17.35 2.25 5.82
N GLN A 46 16.49 1.26 6.09
CA GLN A 46 15.58 1.29 7.22
C GLN A 46 16.00 0.28 8.27
N ALA A 47 16.52 0.79 9.39
CA ALA A 47 16.91 0.00 10.54
C ALA A 47 15.72 -0.33 11.45
N ASN A 48 15.87 -1.37 12.27
CA ASN A 48 14.92 -1.76 13.30
C ASN A 48 13.53 -2.19 12.77
N VAL A 49 13.44 -2.57 11.50
CA VAL A 49 12.22 -3.09 10.91
C VAL A 49 12.17 -4.61 11.07
N LYS A 50 11.05 -5.15 11.56
CA LYS A 50 10.86 -6.58 11.74
C LYS A 50 10.47 -7.26 10.44
N VAL A 51 11.21 -8.30 10.08
CA VAL A 51 10.92 -9.19 8.95
C VAL A 51 10.67 -10.60 9.48
N ARG A 52 9.59 -11.24 9.06
CA ARG A 52 9.17 -12.58 9.50
C ARG A 52 9.16 -13.55 8.33
N VAL A 53 9.46 -14.82 8.61
CA VAL A 53 9.21 -15.92 7.69
C VAL A 53 8.17 -16.86 8.30
N ASP A 54 7.15 -17.24 7.54
CA ASP A 54 6.03 -18.12 7.92
C ASP A 54 5.34 -17.75 9.26
N GLY A 55 5.41 -16.47 9.63
CA GLY A 55 4.75 -15.90 10.79
C GLY A 55 5.44 -16.12 12.15
N ASN A 56 6.31 -17.09 12.32
CA ASN A 56 6.85 -17.49 13.64
C ASN A 56 8.28 -17.02 13.90
N ARG A 57 9.11 -16.95 12.88
CA ARG A 57 10.51 -16.50 13.01
C ARG A 57 10.63 -15.09 12.50
N TYR A 58 11.30 -14.26 13.29
CA TYR A 58 11.55 -12.88 12.86
C TYR A 58 13.00 -12.48 13.13
N VAL A 59 13.46 -11.54 12.35
CA VAL A 59 14.70 -10.80 12.53
C VAL A 59 14.40 -9.31 12.45
N VAL A 60 15.37 -8.50 12.82
CA VAL A 60 15.28 -7.05 12.75
C VAL A 60 16.38 -6.54 11.82
N SER A 61 16.04 -5.63 10.91
CA SER A 61 17.00 -5.05 9.99
C SER A 61 18.06 -4.23 10.71
N GLY A 62 19.30 -4.34 10.25
CA GLY A 62 20.46 -3.60 10.77
C GLY A 62 20.46 -2.13 10.35
N PRO A 63 21.50 -1.37 10.80
CA PRO A 63 21.65 0.04 10.45
C PRO A 63 21.77 0.30 8.94
N ASP A 64 22.23 -0.68 8.19
CA ASP A 64 22.34 -0.67 6.74
C ASP A 64 21.09 -1.18 6.02
N GLY A 65 20.01 -1.42 6.78
CA GLY A 65 18.74 -1.97 6.30
C GLY A 65 18.76 -3.46 6.01
N ASN A 66 19.92 -4.13 6.07
CA ASN A 66 20.04 -5.55 5.75
C ASN A 66 19.43 -6.43 6.85
N PHE A 67 18.86 -7.54 6.41
CA PHE A 67 18.40 -8.60 7.30
C PHE A 67 18.80 -9.97 6.76
N ARG A 68 18.87 -10.96 7.66
CA ARG A 68 19.13 -12.36 7.31
C ARG A 68 18.35 -13.29 8.25
N ILE A 69 17.68 -14.26 7.67
CA ILE A 69 16.98 -15.34 8.37
C ILE A 69 17.68 -16.65 8.00
N ASP A 70 18.48 -17.18 8.93
CA ASP A 70 19.29 -18.36 8.68
C ASP A 70 18.45 -19.64 8.76
N SER A 71 18.91 -20.70 8.06
CA SER A 71 18.38 -22.06 8.17
C SER A 71 16.86 -22.15 7.98
N VAL A 72 16.37 -21.59 6.88
CA VAL A 72 14.99 -21.77 6.43
C VAL A 72 14.90 -23.06 5.62
N GLN A 73 13.90 -23.88 5.88
CA GLN A 73 13.72 -25.16 5.20
C GLN A 73 13.49 -24.96 3.69
N ARG A 74 13.80 -25.96 2.88
CA ARG A 74 13.47 -25.93 1.45
C ARG A 74 11.97 -25.88 1.25
N GLY A 75 11.55 -25.17 0.23
CA GLY A 75 10.15 -25.03 -0.11
C GLY A 75 9.76 -23.58 -0.40
N GLU A 76 8.49 -23.38 -0.49
CA GLU A 76 7.88 -22.05 -0.63
C GLU A 76 7.60 -21.46 0.75
N HIS A 77 8.02 -20.21 0.95
CA HIS A 77 7.88 -19.49 2.20
C HIS A 77 7.32 -18.11 1.97
N ALA A 78 6.47 -17.67 2.89
CA ALA A 78 5.98 -16.30 2.91
C ALA A 78 6.86 -15.45 3.82
N VAL A 79 7.43 -14.38 3.27
CA VAL A 79 8.23 -13.39 4.00
C VAL A 79 7.40 -12.14 4.19
N PHE A 80 7.25 -11.70 5.45
CA PHE A 80 6.40 -10.58 5.82
C PHE A 80 7.22 -9.46 6.45
N LEU A 81 6.89 -8.24 6.09
CA LEU A 81 7.34 -7.06 6.81
C LEU A 81 6.28 -6.66 7.85
N ASP A 82 6.69 -6.47 9.10
CA ASP A 82 5.81 -5.98 10.17
C ASP A 82 5.62 -4.47 10.04
N LEU A 83 4.47 -4.05 9.49
CA LEU A 83 4.16 -2.64 9.26
C LEU A 83 4.16 -1.80 10.55
N LEU A 84 3.91 -2.40 11.73
CA LEU A 84 3.98 -1.69 13.00
C LEU A 84 5.41 -1.30 13.39
N SER A 85 6.41 -1.92 12.77
CA SER A 85 7.83 -1.58 12.96
C SER A 85 8.34 -0.57 11.92
N VAL A 86 7.55 -0.21 10.94
CA VAL A 86 7.88 0.78 9.91
C VAL A 86 7.55 2.18 10.43
N ARG A 87 8.33 3.18 10.03
CA ARG A 87 8.04 4.59 10.31
C ARG A 87 6.67 4.97 9.74
N ALA A 88 5.91 5.80 10.48
CA ALA A 88 4.55 6.17 10.13
C ALA A 88 4.43 6.95 8.79
N ASP A 89 5.52 7.64 8.37
CA ASP A 89 5.55 8.39 7.12
C ASP A 89 5.94 7.54 5.89
N LEU A 90 6.11 6.21 6.08
CA LEU A 90 6.49 5.28 5.02
C LEU A 90 5.41 4.21 4.81
N THR A 91 5.29 3.75 3.58
CA THR A 91 4.41 2.64 3.20
C THR A 91 5.09 1.75 2.17
N LEU A 92 4.57 0.54 1.99
CA LEU A 92 4.99 -0.39 0.94
C LEU A 92 4.18 -0.18 -0.34
N LEU A 93 4.86 -0.20 -1.49
CA LEU A 93 4.18 -0.24 -2.80
C LEU A 93 3.86 -1.67 -3.25
N ASP A 94 4.73 -2.63 -2.92
CA ASP A 94 4.69 -4.00 -3.44
C ASP A 94 3.99 -4.98 -2.47
N GLY A 95 3.31 -4.46 -1.44
CA GLY A 95 2.67 -5.27 -0.41
C GLY A 95 3.61 -5.69 0.72
N ALA A 96 3.02 -6.06 1.87
CA ALA A 96 3.77 -6.44 3.08
C ALA A 96 4.22 -7.91 3.08
N GLN A 97 3.80 -8.70 2.10
CA GLN A 97 4.15 -10.10 1.94
C GLN A 97 4.77 -10.36 0.57
N GLN A 98 5.85 -11.10 0.57
CA GLN A 98 6.48 -11.64 -0.63
C GLN A 98 6.67 -13.15 -0.47
N THR A 99 6.56 -13.90 -1.56
CA THR A 99 6.79 -15.34 -1.57
C THR A 99 8.17 -15.64 -2.14
N VAL A 100 8.93 -16.49 -1.45
CA VAL A 100 10.23 -16.97 -1.89
C VAL A 100 10.24 -18.50 -1.97
N THR A 101 10.95 -19.03 -2.94
CA THR A 101 11.17 -20.48 -3.07
C THR A 101 12.63 -20.79 -2.82
N LEU A 102 12.91 -21.52 -1.75
CA LEU A 102 14.23 -22.03 -1.44
C LEU A 102 14.46 -23.37 -2.15
N VAL A 103 15.37 -23.39 -3.09
CA VAL A 103 15.81 -24.59 -3.80
C VAL A 103 17.23 -24.95 -3.37
N SER A 104 17.54 -26.24 -3.23
CA SER A 104 18.83 -26.82 -2.82
C SER A 104 20.00 -25.87 -2.59
N ALA A 105 20.39 -25.64 -1.33
CA ALA A 105 21.61 -24.91 -0.94
C ALA A 105 21.80 -23.53 -1.60
N ARG A 106 20.73 -22.91 -2.09
CA ARG A 106 20.75 -21.54 -2.59
C ARG A 106 19.96 -20.64 -1.66
N ASP A 107 20.56 -19.53 -1.32
CA ASP A 107 19.92 -18.47 -0.58
C ASP A 107 18.92 -17.71 -1.48
N SER A 108 17.91 -17.15 -0.85
CA SER A 108 16.93 -16.29 -1.54
C SER A 108 17.04 -14.86 -1.07
N VAL A 109 16.89 -13.93 -2.01
CA VAL A 109 16.91 -12.49 -1.74
C VAL A 109 15.51 -11.92 -1.79
N VAL A 110 15.16 -11.11 -0.78
CA VAL A 110 13.87 -10.41 -0.67
C VAL A 110 14.11 -8.99 -0.20
N ASP A 111 13.89 -8.02 -1.07
CA ASP A 111 13.97 -6.62 -0.69
C ASP A 111 12.58 -6.04 -0.41
N PHE A 112 12.46 -5.26 0.66
CA PHE A 112 11.25 -4.51 0.98
C PHE A 112 11.47 -3.03 0.71
N ARG A 113 10.74 -2.56 -0.28
CA ARG A 113 10.81 -1.19 -0.74
C ARG A 113 9.73 -0.35 -0.10
N LEU A 114 10.14 0.64 0.66
CA LEU A 114 9.29 1.62 1.31
C LEU A 114 9.33 2.94 0.55
N VAL A 115 8.24 3.66 0.55
CA VAL A 115 8.14 5.00 -0.05
C VAL A 115 7.47 5.95 0.93
N ARG A 116 7.78 7.25 0.86
CA ARG A 116 7.09 8.24 1.67
C ARG A 116 5.64 8.36 1.24
N THR A 117 4.74 8.34 2.22
CA THR A 117 3.33 8.66 1.97
C THR A 117 3.17 10.14 1.65
N GLY A 118 2.19 10.45 0.85
CA GLY A 118 1.68 11.80 0.67
C GLY A 118 0.32 11.99 1.32
N ARG A 119 -0.26 13.15 1.11
CA ARG A 119 -1.61 13.48 1.59
C ARG A 119 -2.35 14.30 0.54
N LEU A 120 -3.64 14.39 0.76
CA LEU A 120 -4.56 15.08 -0.13
C LEU A 120 -5.50 15.90 0.71
N SER A 121 -5.67 17.18 0.34
CA SER A 121 -6.57 18.10 1.03
C SER A 121 -7.50 18.80 0.05
N GLY A 122 -8.64 19.21 0.56
CA GLY A 122 -9.63 19.88 -0.27
C GLY A 122 -10.82 20.41 0.52
N MET A 123 -11.87 20.77 -0.22
CA MET A 123 -13.07 21.39 0.33
C MET A 123 -14.34 20.89 -0.36
N VAL A 124 -15.43 20.80 0.41
CA VAL A 124 -16.80 20.51 -0.05
C VAL A 124 -17.70 21.64 0.40
N TRP A 125 -18.49 22.19 -0.53
CA TRP A 125 -19.42 23.30 -0.24
C TRP A 125 -20.68 23.23 -1.10
N LEU A 126 -21.73 23.95 -0.68
CA LEU A 126 -22.94 24.13 -1.46
C LEU A 126 -22.73 25.30 -2.45
N ASP A 127 -22.56 24.96 -3.71
CA ASP A 127 -22.36 25.87 -4.83
C ASP A 127 -23.75 26.37 -5.29
N LEU A 128 -24.12 27.57 -4.85
CA LEU A 128 -25.44 28.15 -5.06
C LEU A 128 -25.62 28.72 -6.46
N ASN A 129 -24.52 29.18 -7.08
CA ASN A 129 -24.53 29.81 -8.41
C ASN A 129 -24.02 28.90 -9.52
N GLU A 130 -23.64 27.66 -9.17
CA GLU A 130 -23.18 26.59 -10.07
C GLU A 130 -21.94 26.98 -10.90
N ASN A 131 -21.07 27.87 -10.37
CA ASN A 131 -19.86 28.29 -11.07
C ASN A 131 -18.63 27.43 -10.78
N GLY A 132 -18.70 26.52 -9.76
CA GLY A 132 -17.64 25.61 -9.36
C GLY A 132 -16.51 26.26 -8.56
N SER A 133 -16.71 27.49 -8.08
CA SER A 133 -15.81 28.24 -7.21
C SER A 133 -16.50 28.52 -5.89
N PHE A 134 -15.75 28.55 -4.78
CA PHE A 134 -16.30 28.89 -3.48
C PHE A 134 -16.39 30.42 -3.34
N ASP A 135 -17.60 30.96 -3.24
CA ASP A 135 -17.88 32.39 -3.23
C ASP A 135 -18.46 32.88 -1.90
N GLU A 136 -18.46 34.20 -1.71
CA GLU A 136 -19.07 34.81 -0.53
C GLU A 136 -20.59 34.52 -0.49
N GLY A 137 -21.06 34.00 0.62
CA GLY A 137 -22.46 33.63 0.84
C GLY A 137 -22.74 32.14 0.58
N GLU A 138 -21.80 31.39 0.07
CA GLU A 138 -21.91 29.95 -0.06
C GLU A 138 -21.59 29.24 1.24
N GLN A 139 -22.15 28.03 1.42
CA GLN A 139 -22.03 27.29 2.66
C GLN A 139 -21.05 26.15 2.55
N PRO A 140 -19.99 26.11 3.38
CA PRO A 140 -19.18 24.91 3.53
C PRO A 140 -20.02 23.77 4.12
N LEU A 141 -19.79 22.54 3.66
CA LEU A 141 -20.53 21.37 4.12
C LEU A 141 -19.65 20.55 5.08
N SER A 142 -20.05 20.51 6.36
CA SER A 142 -19.43 19.64 7.36
C SER A 142 -19.99 18.21 7.31
N ASP A 143 -19.25 17.26 7.92
CA ASP A 143 -19.64 15.87 8.09
C ASP A 143 -19.89 15.10 6.77
N VAL A 144 -19.42 15.65 5.66
CA VAL A 144 -19.46 14.99 4.36
C VAL A 144 -18.30 14.00 4.26
N ARG A 145 -18.61 12.76 3.93
CA ARG A 145 -17.60 11.70 3.78
C ARG A 145 -16.94 11.77 2.41
N VAL A 146 -15.63 11.96 2.41
CA VAL A 146 -14.79 11.91 1.22
C VAL A 146 -14.01 10.60 1.23
N VAL A 147 -14.08 9.83 0.15
CA VAL A 147 -13.55 8.46 0.06
C VAL A 147 -12.56 8.35 -1.10
N THR A 148 -11.50 7.58 -0.90
CA THR A 148 -10.59 7.18 -1.99
C THR A 148 -10.98 5.83 -2.55
N GLY A 149 -10.61 5.55 -3.81
CA GLY A 149 -10.81 4.24 -4.43
C GLY A 149 -10.08 3.08 -3.71
N SER A 150 -9.08 3.38 -2.88
CA SER A 150 -8.40 2.40 -2.00
C SER A 150 -9.14 2.16 -0.67
N GLY A 151 -10.27 2.83 -0.44
CA GLY A 151 -11.10 2.65 0.76
C GLY A 151 -10.69 3.50 1.96
N ARG A 152 -9.72 4.43 1.81
CA ARG A 152 -9.46 5.43 2.85
C ARG A 152 -10.50 6.53 2.77
N ASP A 153 -10.90 7.05 3.91
CA ASP A 153 -11.92 8.10 3.99
C ASP A 153 -11.65 9.08 5.13
N THR A 154 -12.33 10.21 5.06
CA THR A 154 -12.38 11.24 6.11
C THR A 154 -13.71 11.98 6.04
N LEU A 155 -14.04 12.71 7.11
CA LEU A 155 -15.16 13.63 7.12
C LEU A 155 -14.65 15.05 6.96
N THR A 156 -15.45 15.90 6.31
CA THR A 156 -15.19 17.35 6.27
C THR A 156 -15.41 17.99 7.64
N ASP A 157 -14.62 18.98 7.95
CA ASP A 157 -14.76 19.80 9.16
C ASP A 157 -15.84 20.90 9.02
N ALA A 158 -15.98 21.76 10.04
CA ALA A 158 -16.95 22.86 10.06
C ALA A 158 -16.74 23.89 8.93
N ASN A 159 -15.56 23.93 8.33
CA ASN A 159 -15.23 24.79 7.19
C ASN A 159 -15.38 24.05 5.85
N GLY A 160 -15.95 22.84 5.84
CA GLY A 160 -16.05 22.01 4.67
C GLY A 160 -14.72 21.40 4.20
N SER A 161 -13.64 21.60 4.96
CA SER A 161 -12.30 21.14 4.60
C SER A 161 -12.09 19.68 4.98
N PHE A 162 -11.30 18.96 4.17
CA PHE A 162 -10.91 17.59 4.45
C PHE A 162 -9.42 17.36 4.21
N LEU A 163 -8.87 16.35 4.90
CA LEU A 163 -7.50 15.87 4.74
C LEU A 163 -7.48 14.36 4.79
N ILE A 164 -6.92 13.71 3.76
CA ILE A 164 -6.65 12.28 3.70
C ILE A 164 -5.14 12.08 3.69
N GLY A 165 -4.61 11.48 4.75
CA GLY A 165 -3.18 11.19 4.90
C GLY A 165 -2.79 9.77 4.49
N ASP A 166 -1.51 9.45 4.64
CA ASP A 166 -0.90 8.12 4.44
C ASP A 166 -1.20 7.50 3.07
N LEU A 167 -1.29 8.31 2.03
CA LEU A 167 -1.53 7.85 0.67
C LEU A 167 -0.22 7.43 0.03
N PRO A 168 -0.13 6.23 -0.58
CA PRO A 168 1.01 5.88 -1.42
C PRO A 168 1.16 6.88 -2.57
N PRO A 169 2.37 7.14 -3.07
CA PRO A 169 2.53 7.90 -4.30
C PRO A 169 1.82 7.22 -5.47
N GLY A 170 1.14 7.98 -6.29
CA GLY A 170 0.40 7.45 -7.45
C GLY A 170 -0.90 8.17 -7.71
N GLU A 171 -1.70 7.62 -8.62
CA GLU A 171 -3.03 8.10 -8.97
C GLU A 171 -4.07 7.59 -7.96
N HIS A 172 -4.86 8.48 -7.42
CA HIS A 172 -5.96 8.18 -6.50
C HIS A 172 -7.27 8.70 -7.05
N VAL A 173 -8.25 7.83 -7.14
CA VAL A 173 -9.63 8.23 -7.43
C VAL A 173 -10.29 8.65 -6.13
N ILE A 174 -10.92 9.82 -6.11
CA ILE A 174 -11.57 10.40 -4.93
C ILE A 174 -13.00 10.75 -5.29
N LEU A 175 -13.89 10.54 -4.37
CA LEU A 175 -15.31 10.87 -4.52
C LEU A 175 -15.91 11.27 -3.19
N VAL A 176 -17.04 11.98 -3.24
CA VAL A 176 -17.90 12.28 -2.11
C VAL A 176 -18.94 11.16 -1.98
N ASP A 177 -19.16 10.66 -0.76
CA ASP A 177 -20.28 9.75 -0.48
C ASP A 177 -21.57 10.54 -0.46
N GLU A 178 -22.34 10.46 -1.52
CA GLU A 178 -23.61 11.21 -1.70
C GLU A 178 -24.63 10.94 -0.58
N LYS A 179 -24.51 9.83 0.16
CA LYS A 179 -25.40 9.53 1.29
C LYS A 179 -25.15 10.43 2.50
N THR A 180 -24.02 11.12 2.53
CA THR A 180 -23.65 12.06 3.59
C THR A 180 -23.92 13.51 3.22
N LEU A 181 -24.36 13.75 2.00
CA LEU A 181 -24.76 15.09 1.55
C LEU A 181 -26.12 15.47 2.15
N PRO A 182 -26.42 16.79 2.29
CA PRO A 182 -27.76 17.26 2.66
C PRO A 182 -28.83 16.76 1.71
N ASP A 183 -30.04 16.57 2.22
CA ASP A 183 -31.20 16.15 1.42
C ASP A 183 -31.38 17.05 0.18
N GLN A 184 -31.77 16.42 -0.93
CA GLN A 184 -31.99 17.09 -2.22
C GLN A 184 -30.76 17.84 -2.75
N THR A 185 -29.55 17.35 -2.44
CA THR A 185 -28.31 17.82 -3.05
C THR A 185 -27.54 16.68 -3.72
N ARG A 186 -26.60 17.04 -4.60
CA ARG A 186 -25.70 16.09 -5.24
C ARG A 186 -24.33 16.72 -5.50
N SER A 187 -23.32 15.91 -5.56
CA SER A 187 -22.01 16.36 -6.04
C SER A 187 -22.06 16.66 -7.53
N VAL A 188 -21.53 17.81 -7.94
CA VAL A 188 -21.40 18.18 -9.36
C VAL A 188 -20.37 17.31 -10.05
N ARG A 189 -19.34 16.88 -9.29
CA ARG A 189 -18.26 16.01 -9.80
C ARG A 189 -18.43 14.62 -9.18
N GLY A 190 -18.65 13.60 -10.01
CA GLY A 190 -18.84 12.24 -9.53
C GLY A 190 -17.57 11.66 -8.88
N SER A 191 -16.42 11.83 -9.55
CA SER A 191 -15.10 11.41 -9.03
C SER A 191 -14.00 12.23 -9.69
N LEU A 192 -12.87 12.34 -8.97
CA LEU A 192 -11.67 13.01 -9.47
C LEU A 192 -10.48 12.03 -9.39
N SER A 193 -9.61 12.05 -10.41
CA SER A 193 -8.32 11.37 -10.34
C SER A 193 -7.23 12.38 -10.01
N ILE A 194 -6.54 12.16 -8.90
CA ILE A 194 -5.51 13.07 -8.37
C ILE A 194 -4.22 12.31 -8.19
N ARG A 195 -3.11 12.87 -8.67
CA ARG A 195 -1.78 12.32 -8.46
C ARG A 195 -1.17 12.84 -7.18
N VAL A 196 -0.89 11.92 -6.25
CA VAL A 196 -0.18 12.19 -5.01
C VAL A 196 1.30 11.87 -5.21
N LEU A 197 2.19 12.79 -4.83
CA LEU A 197 3.64 12.59 -4.88
C LEU A 197 4.17 12.17 -3.50
N ALA A 198 5.29 11.45 -3.51
CA ALA A 198 5.95 10.99 -2.29
C ALA A 198 6.30 12.17 -1.36
N GLY A 199 5.83 12.13 -0.13
CA GLY A 199 6.08 13.14 0.90
C GLY A 199 5.43 14.50 0.64
N SER A 200 4.51 14.61 -0.31
CA SER A 200 3.85 15.87 -0.69
C SER A 200 2.39 15.89 -0.31
N GLU A 201 1.82 17.08 -0.33
CA GLU A 201 0.38 17.31 -0.25
C GLU A 201 -0.14 17.70 -1.64
N ALA A 202 -1.16 16.97 -2.11
CA ALA A 202 -1.97 17.36 -3.25
C ALA A 202 -3.14 18.18 -2.70
N GLY A 203 -3.07 19.50 -2.80
CA GLY A 203 -4.08 20.43 -2.33
C GLY A 203 -5.09 20.79 -3.40
N ASP A 204 -6.00 21.69 -3.02
CA ASP A 204 -6.98 22.34 -3.93
C ASP A 204 -7.99 21.38 -4.58
N VAL A 205 -8.25 20.23 -3.93
CA VAL A 205 -9.28 19.30 -4.38
C VAL A 205 -10.65 19.83 -3.99
N VAL A 206 -11.51 20.07 -4.97
CA VAL A 206 -12.78 20.74 -4.75
C VAL A 206 -13.97 19.89 -5.21
N PHE A 207 -14.96 19.81 -4.35
CA PHE A 207 -16.25 19.17 -4.62
C PHE A 207 -17.40 20.15 -4.40
N PRO A 208 -17.79 20.89 -5.47
CA PRO A 208 -19.02 21.68 -5.45
C PRO A 208 -20.23 20.73 -5.39
N VAL A 209 -21.21 21.07 -4.57
CA VAL A 209 -22.46 20.35 -4.38
C VAL A 209 -23.60 21.30 -4.76
N THR A 210 -24.55 20.83 -5.56
CA THR A 210 -25.69 21.64 -6.00
C THR A 210 -27.01 21.06 -5.52
N ALA A 211 -28.03 21.89 -5.40
CA ALA A 211 -29.38 21.44 -5.11
C ALA A 211 -29.97 20.67 -6.30
N VAL A 212 -30.68 19.58 -6.01
CA VAL A 212 -31.46 18.84 -7.01
C VAL A 212 -32.87 19.43 -7.03
N PRO A 213 -33.35 19.97 -8.16
CA PRO A 213 -34.73 20.46 -8.23
C PRO A 213 -35.72 19.34 -7.89
N PRO A 214 -36.83 19.63 -7.16
CA PRO A 214 -37.82 18.62 -6.86
C PRO A 214 -38.47 18.10 -8.13
N GLU A 215 -38.65 16.76 -8.22
CA GLU A 215 -39.37 16.15 -9.33
C GLU A 215 -40.81 16.72 -9.42
N VAL A 216 -41.10 17.47 -10.46
CA VAL A 216 -42.46 17.90 -10.74
C VAL A 216 -43.25 16.72 -11.25
N LYS A 217 -44.01 16.04 -10.37
CA LYS A 217 -44.97 15.02 -10.77
C LYS A 217 -46.04 15.69 -11.64
N ARG A 218 -45.94 15.55 -12.97
CA ARG A 218 -47.02 15.89 -13.87
C ARG A 218 -48.14 14.88 -13.66
N PHE A 219 -49.21 15.29 -13.01
CA PHE A 219 -50.45 14.51 -13.01
C PHE A 219 -51.02 14.55 -14.43
N PRO A 220 -51.39 13.40 -15.02
CA PRO A 220 -52.11 13.41 -16.30
C PRO A 220 -53.44 14.11 -16.06
N GLY A 221 -53.64 15.22 -16.78
CA GLY A 221 -54.93 15.92 -16.75
C GLY A 221 -56.05 14.97 -17.15
N LYS A 222 -57.19 15.08 -16.45
CA LYS A 222 -58.45 14.40 -16.79
C LYS A 222 -59.01 14.93 -18.10
#